data_c0db3447dfc77eebb0c2eab8298bd551
#
_entry.id   c0db3447dfc77eebb0c2eab8298bd551
#
_cell.length_a   1.000
_cell.length_b   1.000
_cell.length_c   1.000
_cell.angle_alpha   90.00
_cell.angle_beta   90.00
_cell.angle_gamma   90.00
#
_symmetry.space_group_name_H-M   'P 1'
#
loop_
_entity.id
_entity.type
_entity.pdbx_description
1 polymer ?
#
loop_
_entity_poly.entity_id
_entity_poly.type
_entity_poly.pdbx_seq_one_letter_code
_entity_poly.pdbx_strand_id
1 'polypeptide(L)'
;MNFSIRLLGAVAAAAMIAPAPARPSGPPPKHENPWPGLASGTTAREIGASLDLGPNLERGRPARAELARHRLLSDALAGLAAQRRGVVDAYVVVVGLDSDPVFGREAREAGKVLSRRFDAGGRTLVLAGGDGRGGAALPMGSLHALSLALARVAELMDPDEDVLVLYSTSHGLPYGITYHDGDEGYGVLTPARLAGLLDELRLRNRLLILSACYSGVFIPALRSDSTALLTAAAADRTSFGCSAENDWTFFGDALINRALRKPLPLEVASSEAIALVGQWEMGKSVEPSYPQASIGSRVGAWLKPLEARMPKSATQPVGKPSAGE
;
A
#
# COMPACT_ATOMS: atom_id res chain seq x y z
N MET A 1 -24.35 -64.81 -33.46
CA MET A 1 -23.02 -64.34 -32.97
C MET A 1 -23.20 -62.92 -32.55
N ASN A 2 -23.44 -62.69 -31.25
CA ASN A 2 -23.60 -61.35 -30.66
C ASN A 2 -22.30 -60.91 -29.98
N PHE A 3 -21.68 -59.89 -30.51
CA PHE A 3 -20.53 -59.23 -29.87
C PHE A 3 -21.02 -58.08 -29.01
N SER A 4 -20.89 -58.21 -27.69
CA SER A 4 -21.14 -57.14 -26.72
C SER A 4 -19.82 -56.43 -26.46
N ILE A 5 -19.74 -55.15 -26.87
CA ILE A 5 -18.63 -54.23 -26.56
C ILE A 5 -18.90 -53.64 -25.18
N ARG A 6 -18.06 -53.97 -24.20
CA ARG A 6 -18.03 -53.32 -22.88
C ARG A 6 -17.15 -52.05 -22.97
N LEU A 7 -17.76 -50.87 -22.85
CA LEU A 7 -17.04 -49.62 -22.62
C LEU A 7 -16.53 -49.58 -21.15
N LEU A 8 -15.22 -49.61 -20.94
CA LEU A 8 -14.62 -49.25 -19.67
C LEU A 8 -14.49 -47.71 -19.61
N GLY A 9 -15.29 -47.08 -18.78
CA GLY A 9 -15.13 -45.69 -18.45
C GLY A 9 -13.96 -45.49 -17.46
N ALA A 10 -12.91 -44.82 -17.90
CA ALA A 10 -11.84 -44.38 -17.03
C ALA A 10 -12.27 -43.09 -16.30
N VAL A 11 -12.51 -43.17 -14.99
CA VAL A 11 -12.74 -42.01 -14.15
C VAL A 11 -11.36 -41.43 -13.82
N ALA A 12 -11.02 -40.30 -14.44
CA ALA A 12 -9.84 -39.52 -14.08
C ALA A 12 -10.09 -38.78 -12.75
N ALA A 13 -9.51 -39.24 -11.68
CA ALA A 13 -9.50 -38.53 -10.41
C ALA A 13 -8.57 -37.30 -10.54
N ALA A 14 -9.15 -36.11 -10.66
CA ALA A 14 -8.42 -34.85 -10.54
C ALA A 14 -7.95 -34.70 -9.08
N ALA A 15 -6.68 -34.92 -8.83
CA ALA A 15 -6.06 -34.63 -7.55
C ALA A 15 -6.05 -33.10 -7.37
N MET A 16 -6.90 -32.57 -6.48
CA MET A 16 -6.80 -31.20 -6.01
C MET A 16 -5.49 -31.04 -5.23
N ILE A 17 -4.52 -30.36 -5.84
CA ILE A 17 -3.30 -29.96 -5.16
C ILE A 17 -3.70 -28.83 -4.20
N ALA A 18 -3.83 -29.14 -2.92
CA ALA A 18 -4.01 -28.14 -1.90
C ALA A 18 -2.79 -27.18 -1.91
N PRO A 19 -2.99 -25.85 -1.83
CA PRO A 19 -1.86 -24.93 -1.75
C PRO A 19 -1.03 -25.24 -0.52
N ALA A 20 0.29 -25.33 -0.71
CA ALA A 20 1.22 -25.54 0.39
C ALA A 20 1.05 -24.39 1.41
N PRO A 21 1.09 -24.69 2.73
CA PRO A 21 0.98 -23.65 3.75
C PRO A 21 2.08 -22.60 3.54
N ALA A 22 1.70 -21.33 3.56
CA ALA A 22 2.63 -20.21 3.45
C ALA A 22 3.69 -20.34 4.57
N ARG A 23 4.98 -20.35 4.19
CA ARG A 23 6.07 -20.39 5.16
C ARG A 23 6.08 -19.10 5.97
N PRO A 24 6.40 -19.15 7.29
CA PRO A 24 6.59 -17.93 8.07
C PRO A 24 7.65 -17.05 7.40
N SER A 25 7.41 -15.76 7.32
CA SER A 25 8.42 -14.80 6.86
C SER A 25 9.55 -14.71 7.90
N GLY A 26 10.79 -14.69 7.45
CA GLY A 26 11.91 -14.34 8.31
C GLY A 26 11.78 -12.93 8.89
N PRO A 27 12.65 -12.54 9.83
CA PRO A 27 12.72 -11.18 10.31
C PRO A 27 13.02 -10.24 9.12
N PRO A 28 12.49 -8.99 9.15
CA PRO A 28 12.80 -8.01 8.11
C PRO A 28 14.32 -7.67 8.14
N PRO A 29 14.91 -7.32 6.98
CA PRO A 29 16.29 -6.85 6.92
C PRO A 29 16.51 -5.61 7.79
N LYS A 30 17.70 -5.53 8.40
CA LYS A 30 18.08 -4.38 9.23
C LYS A 30 18.83 -3.34 8.42
N HIS A 31 18.72 -2.08 8.84
CA HIS A 31 19.49 -0.97 8.32
C HIS A 31 20.79 -0.85 9.13
N GLU A 32 21.89 -1.35 8.59
CA GLU A 32 23.20 -1.35 9.29
C GLU A 32 24.20 -0.37 8.66
N ASN A 33 23.97 0.03 7.41
CA ASN A 33 24.85 0.92 6.67
C ASN A 33 24.20 2.26 6.32
N PRO A 34 24.99 3.33 6.14
CA PRO A 34 24.50 4.61 5.67
C PRO A 34 23.81 4.50 4.31
N TRP A 35 22.84 5.37 4.06
CA TRP A 35 22.18 5.50 2.78
C TRP A 35 23.20 5.80 1.66
N PRO A 36 23.20 5.05 0.55
CA PRO A 36 24.09 5.30 -0.58
C PRO A 36 23.68 6.56 -1.35
N GLY A 37 24.63 7.20 -2.01
CA GLY A 37 24.33 8.32 -2.89
C GLY A 37 23.55 7.87 -4.12
N LEU A 38 22.24 8.11 -4.14
CA LEU A 38 21.37 7.82 -5.29
C LEU A 38 21.07 9.05 -6.14
N ALA A 39 21.26 10.24 -5.60
CA ALA A 39 20.99 11.49 -6.27
C ALA A 39 22.30 12.13 -6.77
N SER A 40 22.19 12.90 -7.83
CA SER A 40 23.25 13.75 -8.37
C SER A 40 22.78 15.21 -8.44
N GLY A 41 23.74 16.13 -8.47
CA GLY A 41 23.50 17.58 -8.47
C GLY A 41 23.87 18.25 -7.16
N THR A 42 23.88 19.59 -7.15
CA THR A 42 24.28 20.44 -6.03
C THR A 42 23.12 21.29 -5.49
N THR A 43 22.06 21.47 -6.30
CA THR A 43 20.86 22.20 -5.92
C THR A 43 19.68 21.25 -5.66
N ALA A 44 18.71 21.66 -4.85
CA ALA A 44 17.49 20.90 -4.60
C ALA A 44 16.76 20.52 -5.90
N ARG A 45 16.77 21.40 -6.90
CA ARG A 45 16.17 21.15 -8.22
C ARG A 45 16.90 20.04 -8.99
N GLU A 46 18.23 20.07 -9.02
CA GLU A 46 19.05 19.05 -9.69
C GLU A 46 18.90 17.69 -9.00
N ILE A 47 18.96 17.67 -7.67
CA ILE A 47 18.74 16.48 -6.86
C ILE A 47 17.36 15.89 -7.16
N GLY A 48 16.30 16.71 -7.13
CA GLY A 48 14.95 16.28 -7.45
C GLY A 48 14.85 15.69 -8.86
N ALA A 49 15.38 16.38 -9.87
CA ALA A 49 15.38 15.91 -11.26
C ALA A 49 16.13 14.59 -11.44
N SER A 50 17.25 14.39 -10.71
CA SER A 50 18.00 13.12 -10.75
C SER A 50 17.22 11.97 -10.12
N LEU A 51 16.44 12.23 -9.08
CA LEU A 51 15.59 11.23 -8.43
C LEU A 51 14.35 10.89 -9.29
N ASP A 52 13.84 11.84 -10.08
CA ASP A 52 12.73 11.62 -11.02
C ASP A 52 13.11 10.64 -12.14
N LEU A 53 14.41 10.50 -12.47
CA LEU A 53 14.92 9.47 -13.38
C LEU A 53 14.78 8.05 -12.81
N GLY A 54 14.45 7.93 -11.54
CA GLY A 54 14.14 6.68 -10.88
C GLY A 54 15.34 5.81 -10.51
N PRO A 55 16.44 6.37 -9.97
CA PRO A 55 17.54 5.54 -9.53
C PRO A 55 17.06 4.57 -8.47
N ASN A 56 17.46 3.31 -8.64
CA ASN A 56 17.13 2.22 -7.76
C ASN A 56 18.40 1.36 -7.58
N LEU A 57 18.74 1.05 -6.34
CA LEU A 57 19.86 0.18 -6.03
C LEU A 57 19.33 -1.08 -5.36
N GLU A 58 19.65 -2.22 -5.94
CA GLU A 58 19.38 -3.55 -5.41
C GLU A 58 20.70 -4.30 -5.35
N ARG A 59 21.09 -4.85 -4.21
CA ARG A 59 22.38 -5.53 -4.04
C ARG A 59 22.33 -6.59 -2.94
N GLY A 60 23.34 -7.45 -2.96
CA GLY A 60 23.62 -8.37 -1.84
C GLY A 60 22.65 -9.55 -1.68
N ARG A 61 21.56 -9.60 -2.44
CA ARG A 61 20.53 -10.62 -2.28
C ARG A 61 20.93 -11.95 -2.90
N PRO A 62 20.85 -13.06 -2.15
CA PRO A 62 21.10 -14.38 -2.70
C PRO A 62 20.09 -14.75 -3.81
N ALA A 63 20.58 -15.34 -4.91
CA ALA A 63 19.71 -15.68 -6.06
C ALA A 63 18.50 -16.57 -5.68
N ARG A 64 18.65 -17.46 -4.70
CA ARG A 64 17.54 -18.29 -4.21
C ARG A 64 16.48 -17.47 -3.47
N ALA A 65 16.88 -16.44 -2.73
CA ALA A 65 15.97 -15.53 -2.06
C ALA A 65 15.21 -14.68 -3.09
N GLU A 66 15.90 -14.17 -4.11
CA GLU A 66 15.27 -13.44 -5.22
C GLU A 66 14.24 -14.30 -5.96
N LEU A 67 14.57 -15.55 -6.28
CA LEU A 67 13.62 -16.46 -6.92
C LEU A 67 12.40 -16.73 -6.03
N ALA A 68 12.58 -16.85 -4.72
CA ALA A 68 11.48 -17.04 -3.77
C ALA A 68 10.58 -15.78 -3.70
N ARG A 69 11.17 -14.59 -3.65
CA ARG A 69 10.46 -13.29 -3.70
C ARG A 69 9.65 -13.12 -5.00
N HIS A 70 10.27 -13.45 -6.13
CA HIS A 70 9.62 -13.40 -7.45
C HIS A 70 8.39 -14.31 -7.50
N ARG A 71 8.51 -15.57 -7.02
CA ARG A 71 7.38 -16.52 -6.98
C ARG A 71 6.26 -16.02 -6.09
N LEU A 72 6.58 -15.53 -4.90
CA LEU A 72 5.60 -15.03 -3.96
C LEU A 72 4.82 -13.83 -4.53
N LEU A 73 5.49 -12.91 -5.21
CA LEU A 73 4.85 -11.80 -5.90
C LEU A 73 3.98 -12.29 -7.06
N SER A 74 4.49 -13.18 -7.90
CA SER A 74 3.75 -13.74 -9.05
C SER A 74 2.48 -14.45 -8.61
N ASP A 75 2.55 -15.26 -7.56
CA ASP A 75 1.38 -15.96 -7.00
C ASP A 75 0.35 -14.99 -6.45
N ALA A 76 0.79 -13.93 -5.77
CA ALA A 76 -0.10 -12.90 -5.23
C ALA A 76 -0.79 -12.09 -6.34
N LEU A 77 -0.07 -11.74 -7.41
CA LEU A 77 -0.63 -11.05 -8.59
C LEU A 77 -1.64 -11.94 -9.33
N ALA A 78 -1.33 -13.22 -9.50
CA ALA A 78 -2.22 -14.19 -10.14
C ALA A 78 -3.50 -14.45 -9.33
N GLY A 79 -3.43 -14.32 -8.00
CA GLY A 79 -4.56 -14.51 -7.09
C GLY A 79 -5.57 -13.37 -7.08
N LEU A 80 -5.31 -12.23 -7.74
CA LEU A 80 -6.26 -11.13 -7.81
C LEU A 80 -7.47 -11.47 -8.67
N ALA A 81 -8.67 -11.24 -8.13
CA ALA A 81 -9.93 -11.46 -8.83
C ALA A 81 -10.20 -10.37 -9.87
N ALA A 82 -10.85 -10.74 -10.97
CA ALA A 82 -11.34 -9.81 -11.98
C ALA A 82 -12.46 -8.91 -11.41
N GLN A 83 -12.74 -7.81 -12.11
CA GLN A 83 -13.83 -6.89 -11.82
C GLN A 83 -15.21 -7.56 -11.94
N ARG A 84 -16.21 -7.02 -11.23
CA ARG A 84 -17.62 -7.41 -11.32
C ARG A 84 -18.36 -6.43 -12.22
N ARG A 85 -18.80 -6.86 -13.38
CA ARG A 85 -19.47 -5.98 -14.36
C ARG A 85 -20.67 -5.24 -13.75
N GLY A 86 -20.72 -3.92 -13.95
CA GLY A 86 -21.79 -3.06 -13.45
C GLY A 86 -21.74 -2.82 -11.94
N VAL A 87 -20.60 -3.09 -11.32
CA VAL A 87 -20.35 -2.82 -9.91
C VAL A 87 -19.05 -2.05 -9.81
N VAL A 88 -19.08 -0.86 -9.27
CA VAL A 88 -17.85 -0.11 -8.96
C VAL A 88 -17.02 -0.92 -7.97
N ASP A 89 -15.97 -1.58 -8.43
CA ASP A 89 -15.07 -2.35 -7.58
C ASP A 89 -13.90 -1.49 -7.08
N ALA A 90 -13.43 -1.79 -5.88
CA ALA A 90 -12.16 -1.27 -5.39
C ALA A 90 -11.05 -2.32 -5.53
N TYR A 91 -9.94 -1.93 -6.12
CA TYR A 91 -8.70 -2.67 -6.09
C TYR A 91 -7.77 -2.03 -5.06
N VAL A 92 -7.50 -2.75 -4.00
CA VAL A 92 -6.70 -2.25 -2.88
C VAL A 92 -5.26 -2.73 -3.03
N VAL A 93 -4.33 -1.79 -3.16
CA VAL A 93 -2.89 -2.05 -3.14
C VAL A 93 -2.31 -1.38 -1.91
N VAL A 94 -1.69 -2.17 -1.05
CA VAL A 94 -1.02 -1.68 0.16
C VAL A 94 0.46 -1.99 0.06
N VAL A 95 1.32 -1.01 0.30
CA VAL A 95 2.76 -1.19 0.23
C VAL A 95 3.48 -0.55 1.42
N GLY A 96 4.27 -1.35 2.13
CA GLY A 96 5.32 -0.89 3.04
C GLY A 96 6.63 -0.82 2.28
N LEU A 97 7.12 0.38 2.01
CA LEU A 97 8.34 0.60 1.21
C LEU A 97 9.61 0.62 2.05
N ASP A 98 9.51 0.45 3.36
CA ASP A 98 10.65 0.37 4.26
C ASP A 98 10.57 -0.91 5.08
N SER A 99 11.72 -1.54 5.33
CA SER A 99 11.83 -2.79 6.08
C SER A 99 11.79 -2.60 7.60
N ASP A 100 11.73 -1.37 8.12
CA ASP A 100 11.46 -1.16 9.53
C ASP A 100 10.14 -1.83 9.92
N PRO A 101 10.12 -2.62 11.00
CA PRO A 101 8.99 -3.52 11.31
C PRO A 101 7.63 -2.82 11.46
N VAL A 102 7.60 -1.55 11.83
CA VAL A 102 6.37 -0.77 11.97
C VAL A 102 5.60 -0.72 10.64
N PHE A 103 6.29 -0.47 9.52
CA PHE A 103 5.65 -0.35 8.21
C PHE A 103 5.08 -1.68 7.71
N GLY A 104 5.80 -2.78 7.96
CA GLY A 104 5.30 -4.13 7.65
C GLY A 104 4.05 -4.50 8.45
N ARG A 105 3.99 -4.13 9.74
CA ARG A 105 2.81 -4.38 10.61
C ARG A 105 1.63 -3.52 10.19
N GLU A 106 1.86 -2.22 10.01
CA GLU A 106 0.86 -1.26 9.57
C GLU A 106 0.25 -1.67 8.22
N ALA A 107 1.09 -1.99 7.21
CA ALA A 107 0.63 -2.38 5.89
C ALA A 107 -0.24 -3.65 5.91
N ARG A 108 0.12 -4.67 6.70
CA ARG A 108 -0.67 -5.90 6.85
C ARG A 108 -2.08 -5.61 7.37
N GLU A 109 -2.17 -4.77 8.36
CA GLU A 109 -3.46 -4.45 8.96
C GLU A 109 -4.25 -3.46 8.11
N ALA A 110 -3.59 -2.49 7.46
CA ALA A 110 -4.21 -1.60 6.48
C ALA A 110 -4.89 -2.39 5.35
N GLY A 111 -4.23 -3.44 4.85
CA GLY A 111 -4.83 -4.34 3.86
C GLY A 111 -6.16 -4.94 4.32
N LYS A 112 -6.24 -5.42 5.55
CA LYS A 112 -7.49 -5.97 6.11
C LYS A 112 -8.59 -4.92 6.26
N VAL A 113 -8.23 -3.74 6.79
CA VAL A 113 -9.19 -2.65 7.02
C VAL A 113 -9.75 -2.13 5.71
N LEU A 114 -8.87 -1.83 4.74
CA LEU A 114 -9.27 -1.29 3.44
C LEU A 114 -10.03 -2.32 2.59
N SER A 115 -9.60 -3.59 2.60
CA SER A 115 -10.31 -4.68 1.95
C SER A 115 -11.75 -4.81 2.46
N ARG A 116 -11.92 -4.81 3.79
CA ARG A 116 -13.23 -4.87 4.43
C ARG A 116 -14.07 -3.63 4.13
N ARG A 117 -13.48 -2.43 4.24
CA ARG A 117 -14.19 -1.15 4.07
C ARG A 117 -14.75 -0.99 2.67
N PHE A 118 -13.96 -1.35 1.65
CA PHE A 118 -14.29 -1.14 0.23
C PHE A 118 -14.81 -2.39 -0.49
N ASP A 119 -15.21 -3.43 0.25
CA ASP A 119 -15.72 -4.68 -0.33
C ASP A 119 -14.76 -5.28 -1.37
N ALA A 120 -13.45 -5.22 -1.07
CA ALA A 120 -12.36 -5.61 -1.97
C ALA A 120 -11.83 -7.03 -1.69
N GLY A 121 -12.69 -7.94 -1.21
CA GLY A 121 -12.34 -9.34 -1.02
C GLY A 121 -11.87 -9.96 -2.34
N GLY A 122 -10.66 -10.56 -2.35
CA GLY A 122 -10.01 -11.09 -3.56
C GLY A 122 -9.40 -10.02 -4.49
N ARG A 123 -9.58 -8.72 -4.23
CA ARG A 123 -9.02 -7.59 -4.99
C ARG A 123 -8.05 -6.75 -4.16
N THR A 124 -7.48 -7.36 -3.13
CA THR A 124 -6.53 -6.70 -2.23
C THR A 124 -5.17 -7.36 -2.34
N LEU A 125 -4.15 -6.57 -2.61
CA LEU A 125 -2.75 -6.96 -2.64
C LEU A 125 -1.99 -6.21 -1.55
N VAL A 126 -1.23 -6.95 -0.72
CA VAL A 126 -0.41 -6.38 0.34
C VAL A 126 1.05 -6.72 0.09
N LEU A 127 1.86 -5.70 -0.12
CA LEU A 127 3.31 -5.75 -0.34
C LEU A 127 4.00 -5.25 0.94
N ALA A 128 4.24 -6.17 1.88
CA ALA A 128 4.70 -5.80 3.23
C ALA A 128 5.89 -6.62 3.73
N GLY A 129 6.36 -7.60 2.96
CA GLY A 129 7.48 -8.45 3.38
C GLY A 129 7.25 -9.14 4.72
N GLY A 130 8.27 -9.15 5.57
CA GLY A 130 8.23 -9.65 6.95
C GLY A 130 7.75 -8.58 7.93
N ASP A 131 7.12 -9.01 9.03
CA ASP A 131 6.67 -8.12 10.12
C ASP A 131 7.47 -8.28 11.42
N GLY A 132 8.48 -9.13 11.38
CA GLY A 132 9.29 -9.47 12.55
C GLY A 132 8.61 -10.39 13.58
N ARG A 133 7.36 -10.81 13.35
CA ARG A 133 6.55 -11.62 14.28
C ARG A 133 6.25 -13.04 13.76
N GLY A 134 6.85 -13.43 12.63
CA GLY A 134 6.67 -14.76 12.05
C GLY A 134 5.30 -15.02 11.41
N GLY A 135 4.59 -13.98 11.02
CA GLY A 135 3.36 -14.09 10.24
C GLY A 135 3.58 -14.72 8.85
N ALA A 136 2.50 -14.95 8.10
CA ALA A 136 2.60 -15.47 6.74
C ALA A 136 3.49 -14.58 5.87
N ALA A 137 4.31 -15.18 5.02
CA ALA A 137 5.13 -14.46 4.06
C ALA A 137 4.21 -13.71 3.08
N LEU A 138 4.44 -12.39 2.93
CA LEU A 138 3.82 -11.56 1.91
C LEU A 138 4.89 -11.10 0.91
N PRO A 139 4.51 -10.75 -0.32
CA PRO A 139 5.43 -10.10 -1.23
C PRO A 139 6.07 -8.87 -0.56
N MET A 140 7.35 -8.67 -0.81
CA MET A 140 8.09 -7.53 -0.30
C MET A 140 7.60 -6.24 -0.97
N GLY A 141 7.51 -5.15 -0.18
CA GLY A 141 7.31 -3.82 -0.72
C GLY A 141 8.57 -3.31 -1.38
N SER A 142 8.48 -2.99 -2.68
CA SER A 142 9.54 -2.33 -3.43
C SER A 142 8.93 -1.50 -4.55
N LEU A 143 9.73 -0.61 -5.15
CA LEU A 143 9.25 0.20 -6.27
C LEU A 143 8.91 -0.67 -7.49
N HIS A 144 9.67 -1.75 -7.70
CA HIS A 144 9.40 -2.73 -8.74
C HIS A 144 8.09 -3.51 -8.46
N ALA A 145 7.93 -4.04 -7.25
CA ALA A 145 6.72 -4.77 -6.88
C ALA A 145 5.47 -3.88 -6.96
N LEU A 146 5.56 -2.60 -6.54
CA LEU A 146 4.48 -1.63 -6.69
C LEU A 146 4.10 -1.42 -8.15
N SER A 147 5.08 -1.23 -9.05
CA SER A 147 4.81 -1.06 -10.49
C SER A 147 4.09 -2.27 -11.08
N LEU A 148 4.53 -3.50 -10.77
CA LEU A 148 3.87 -4.73 -11.22
C LEU A 148 2.46 -4.88 -10.63
N ALA A 149 2.27 -4.51 -9.36
CA ALA A 149 0.96 -4.54 -8.70
C ALA A 149 -0.04 -3.60 -9.39
N LEU A 150 0.38 -2.35 -9.66
CA LEU A 150 -0.47 -1.37 -10.34
C LEU A 150 -0.77 -1.77 -11.80
N ALA A 151 0.21 -2.32 -12.51
CA ALA A 151 0.01 -2.86 -13.86
C ALA A 151 -1.01 -4.00 -13.85
N ARG A 152 -0.89 -4.96 -12.90
CA ARG A 152 -1.84 -6.06 -12.78
C ARG A 152 -3.24 -5.59 -12.42
N VAL A 153 -3.37 -4.60 -11.54
CA VAL A 153 -4.66 -3.98 -11.22
C VAL A 153 -5.26 -3.34 -12.47
N ALA A 154 -4.48 -2.59 -13.25
CA ALA A 154 -4.94 -1.97 -14.50
C ALA A 154 -5.42 -2.97 -15.56
N GLU A 155 -4.87 -4.19 -15.57
CA GLU A 155 -5.37 -5.28 -16.45
C GLU A 155 -6.72 -5.84 -16.01
N LEU A 156 -7.03 -5.77 -14.73
CA LEU A 156 -8.20 -6.45 -14.14
C LEU A 156 -9.39 -5.52 -13.94
N MET A 157 -9.17 -4.23 -13.73
CA MET A 157 -10.20 -3.24 -13.46
C MET A 157 -10.78 -2.62 -14.73
N ASP A 158 -12.02 -2.16 -14.65
CA ASP A 158 -12.57 -1.23 -15.64
C ASP A 158 -12.06 0.18 -15.33
N PRO A 159 -11.29 0.83 -16.22
CA PRO A 159 -10.68 2.13 -15.96
C PRO A 159 -11.69 3.30 -15.82
N ASP A 160 -12.91 3.13 -16.30
CA ASP A 160 -13.96 4.14 -16.24
C ASP A 160 -14.91 3.96 -15.05
N GLU A 161 -15.02 2.72 -14.52
CA GLU A 161 -15.95 2.35 -13.44
C GLU A 161 -15.21 2.14 -12.11
N ASP A 162 -14.14 1.33 -12.12
CA ASP A 162 -13.48 0.85 -10.92
C ASP A 162 -12.50 1.86 -10.29
N VAL A 163 -12.05 1.57 -9.09
CA VAL A 163 -11.26 2.47 -8.25
C VAL A 163 -10.00 1.80 -7.74
N LEU A 164 -8.86 2.45 -7.95
CA LEU A 164 -7.63 2.11 -7.23
C LEU A 164 -7.67 2.71 -5.82
N VAL A 165 -7.46 1.90 -4.79
CA VAL A 165 -7.18 2.32 -3.42
C VAL A 165 -5.72 1.98 -3.10
N LEU A 166 -4.84 2.96 -3.12
CA LEU A 166 -3.42 2.80 -2.80
C LEU A 166 -3.13 3.32 -1.40
N TYR A 167 -2.56 2.48 -0.56
CA TYR A 167 -1.97 2.85 0.72
C TYR A 167 -0.47 2.61 0.68
N SER A 168 0.33 3.64 0.92
CA SER A 168 1.79 3.53 1.04
C SER A 168 2.25 4.02 2.40
N THR A 169 3.10 3.25 3.06
CA THR A 169 3.71 3.60 4.35
C THR A 169 5.22 3.38 4.30
N SER A 170 5.97 4.36 4.74
CA SER A 170 7.44 4.38 4.78
C SER A 170 7.96 5.66 5.42
N HIS A 171 9.29 5.79 5.52
CA HIS A 171 9.93 7.09 5.68
C HIS A 171 9.74 7.99 4.45
N GLY A 172 9.90 9.29 4.62
CA GLY A 172 9.75 10.28 3.55
C GLY A 172 10.85 11.33 3.57
N LEU A 173 11.09 11.88 2.39
CA LEU A 173 12.02 12.97 2.11
C LEU A 173 11.27 14.12 1.41
N PRO A 174 11.83 15.34 1.37
CA PRO A 174 11.25 16.45 0.59
C PRO A 174 11.07 16.15 -0.92
N TYR A 175 11.65 15.05 -1.40
CA TYR A 175 11.57 14.59 -2.80
C TYR A 175 10.59 13.44 -3.02
N GLY A 176 10.06 12.81 -1.97
CA GLY A 176 9.14 11.68 -2.08
C GLY A 176 9.24 10.66 -0.95
N ILE A 177 8.68 9.48 -1.16
CA ILE A 177 8.66 8.37 -0.21
C ILE A 177 9.89 7.49 -0.45
N THR A 178 10.59 7.12 0.61
CA THR A 178 11.77 6.25 0.50
C THR A 178 11.38 4.81 0.25
N TYR A 179 12.18 4.13 -0.57
CA TYR A 179 12.26 2.68 -0.58
C TYR A 179 13.56 2.27 0.09
N HIS A 180 13.48 1.49 1.17
CA HIS A 180 14.64 1.09 1.95
C HIS A 180 14.42 -0.33 2.53
N ASP A 181 15.06 -1.32 1.92
CA ASP A 181 14.97 -2.73 2.33
C ASP A 181 16.31 -3.17 2.94
N GLY A 182 16.50 -2.86 4.22
CA GLY A 182 17.76 -3.09 4.91
C GLY A 182 18.94 -2.44 4.17
N ASP A 183 20.02 -3.19 4.03
CA ASP A 183 21.19 -2.78 3.24
C ASP A 183 21.15 -3.29 1.79
N GLU A 184 20.02 -3.86 1.37
CA GLU A 184 19.86 -4.55 0.08
C GLU A 184 19.10 -3.74 -0.97
N GLY A 185 18.21 -2.82 -0.57
CA GLY A 185 17.37 -2.07 -1.49
C GLY A 185 17.22 -0.60 -1.13
N TYR A 186 17.39 0.30 -2.10
CA TYR A 186 17.29 1.75 -1.92
C TYR A 186 16.66 2.42 -3.13
N GLY A 187 15.85 3.44 -2.90
CA GLY A 187 15.21 4.21 -3.95
C GLY A 187 14.29 5.30 -3.39
N VAL A 188 13.74 6.12 -4.28
CA VAL A 188 12.75 7.13 -3.93
C VAL A 188 11.58 7.06 -4.89
N LEU A 189 10.37 6.93 -4.36
CA LEU A 189 9.13 7.12 -5.11
C LEU A 189 8.84 8.62 -5.12
N THR A 190 9.23 9.30 -6.19
CA THR A 190 8.96 10.72 -6.34
C THR A 190 7.52 10.98 -6.80
N PRO A 191 6.96 12.19 -6.58
CA PRO A 191 5.65 12.56 -7.11
C PRO A 191 5.54 12.36 -8.62
N ALA A 192 6.57 12.72 -9.39
CA ALA A 192 6.60 12.58 -10.85
C ALA A 192 6.56 11.11 -11.28
N ARG A 193 7.31 10.23 -10.60
CA ARG A 193 7.30 8.78 -10.88
C ARG A 193 5.95 8.15 -10.62
N LEU A 194 5.33 8.46 -9.47
CA LEU A 194 4.02 7.91 -9.16
C LEU A 194 2.95 8.44 -10.12
N ALA A 195 2.97 9.74 -10.43
CA ALA A 195 2.04 10.34 -11.41
C ALA A 195 2.19 9.68 -12.79
N GLY A 196 3.43 9.56 -13.30
CA GLY A 196 3.71 8.94 -14.59
C GLY A 196 3.22 7.49 -14.66
N LEU A 197 3.43 6.70 -13.60
CA LEU A 197 2.95 5.31 -13.53
C LEU A 197 1.42 5.22 -13.53
N LEU A 198 0.74 6.06 -12.74
CA LEU A 198 -0.71 6.07 -12.68
C LEU A 198 -1.36 6.53 -14.01
N ASP A 199 -0.72 7.47 -14.70
CA ASP A 199 -1.19 8.01 -15.98
C ASP A 199 -0.95 7.03 -17.14
N GLU A 200 0.24 6.38 -17.20
CA GLU A 200 0.56 5.30 -18.15
C GLU A 200 -0.49 4.19 -18.07
N LEU A 201 -0.83 3.77 -16.86
CA LEU A 201 -1.78 2.69 -16.59
C LEU A 201 -3.25 3.15 -16.62
N ARG A 202 -3.52 4.42 -16.88
CA ARG A 202 -4.87 5.03 -16.92
C ARG A 202 -5.68 4.83 -15.64
N LEU A 203 -5.03 4.74 -14.49
CA LEU A 203 -5.66 4.60 -13.18
C LEU A 203 -6.22 5.95 -12.72
N ARG A 204 -7.40 6.33 -13.19
CA ARG A 204 -7.98 7.67 -13.05
C ARG A 204 -8.78 7.84 -11.75
N ASN A 205 -9.73 6.92 -11.48
CA ASN A 205 -10.50 6.91 -10.25
C ASN A 205 -9.63 6.34 -9.14
N ARG A 206 -9.22 7.16 -8.17
CA ARG A 206 -8.22 6.72 -7.20
C ARG A 206 -8.38 7.38 -5.83
N LEU A 207 -8.25 6.56 -4.79
CA LEU A 207 -7.97 6.98 -3.42
C LEU A 207 -6.51 6.68 -3.12
N LEU A 208 -5.72 7.71 -2.87
CA LEU A 208 -4.32 7.60 -2.54
C LEU A 208 -4.12 8.03 -1.09
N ILE A 209 -3.53 7.17 -0.26
CA ILE A 209 -3.26 7.41 1.15
C ILE A 209 -1.76 7.24 1.35
N LEU A 210 -1.04 8.34 1.62
CA LEU A 210 0.40 8.37 1.68
C LEU A 210 0.86 8.67 3.12
N SER A 211 1.28 7.63 3.82
CA SER A 211 1.74 7.68 5.22
C SER A 211 3.26 7.81 5.25
N ALA A 212 3.76 9.04 5.11
CA ALA A 212 5.18 9.35 5.15
C ALA A 212 5.42 10.82 5.53
N CYS A 213 6.61 11.13 6.05
CA CYS A 213 7.08 12.51 6.17
C CYS A 213 7.04 13.21 4.80
N TYR A 214 6.78 14.50 4.77
CA TYR A 214 6.75 15.33 3.56
C TYR A 214 5.75 14.88 2.48
N SER A 215 4.83 13.95 2.80
CA SER A 215 3.92 13.35 1.79
C SER A 215 3.02 14.38 1.07
N GLY A 216 2.84 15.57 1.61
CA GLY A 216 2.17 16.69 0.94
C GLY A 216 2.81 17.13 -0.38
N VAL A 217 4.10 16.81 -0.63
CA VAL A 217 4.78 17.08 -1.92
C VAL A 217 4.10 16.36 -3.09
N PHE A 218 3.32 15.32 -2.83
CA PHE A 218 2.59 14.58 -3.86
C PHE A 218 1.32 15.28 -4.34
N ILE A 219 0.74 16.19 -3.55
CA ILE A 219 -0.55 16.82 -3.88
C ILE A 219 -0.53 17.54 -5.23
N PRO A 220 0.46 18.40 -5.55
CA PRO A 220 0.46 19.10 -6.83
C PRO A 220 0.48 18.18 -8.06
N ALA A 221 1.20 17.06 -7.98
CA ALA A 221 1.36 16.12 -9.09
C ALA A 221 0.20 15.13 -9.24
N LEU A 222 -0.49 14.78 -8.13
CA LEU A 222 -1.47 13.69 -8.12
C LEU A 222 -2.93 14.17 -8.03
N ARG A 223 -3.18 15.43 -7.67
CA ARG A 223 -4.53 15.96 -7.59
C ARG A 223 -5.21 15.94 -8.96
N SER A 224 -6.44 15.50 -9.01
CA SER A 224 -7.31 15.58 -10.18
C SER A 224 -8.77 15.58 -9.73
N ASP A 225 -9.70 15.82 -10.66
CA ASP A 225 -11.14 15.75 -10.34
C ASP A 225 -11.59 14.38 -9.82
N SER A 226 -10.92 13.30 -10.23
CA SER A 226 -11.27 11.92 -9.85
C SER A 226 -10.34 11.34 -8.78
N THR A 227 -9.45 12.14 -8.17
CA THR A 227 -8.53 11.69 -7.13
C THR A 227 -8.95 12.17 -5.75
N ALA A 228 -9.06 11.26 -4.80
CA ALA A 228 -9.01 11.55 -3.37
C ALA A 228 -7.59 11.26 -2.88
N LEU A 229 -6.93 12.23 -2.25
CA LEU A 229 -5.56 12.11 -1.78
C LEU A 229 -5.48 12.54 -0.32
N LEU A 230 -5.01 11.64 0.53
CA LEU A 230 -4.78 11.85 1.96
C LEU A 230 -3.28 11.70 2.25
N THR A 231 -2.67 12.67 2.93
CA THR A 231 -1.24 12.67 3.25
C THR A 231 -1.00 12.83 4.74
N ALA A 232 0.01 12.14 5.27
CA ALA A 232 0.35 12.15 6.70
C ALA A 232 0.98 13.46 7.17
N ALA A 233 1.53 14.25 6.23
CA ALA A 233 2.19 15.50 6.56
C ALA A 233 2.04 16.51 5.41
N ALA A 234 2.21 17.80 5.72
CA ALA A 234 2.39 18.84 4.71
C ALA A 234 3.73 18.65 3.97
N ALA A 235 3.90 19.40 2.86
CA ALA A 235 5.07 19.25 1.99
C ALA A 235 6.42 19.59 2.66
N ASP A 236 6.38 20.37 3.72
CA ASP A 236 7.53 20.85 4.50
C ASP A 236 7.59 20.30 5.93
N ARG A 237 6.80 19.25 6.24
CA ARG A 237 6.64 18.70 7.58
C ARG A 237 7.01 17.23 7.66
N THR A 238 7.51 16.82 8.82
CA THR A 238 7.66 15.41 9.18
C THR A 238 6.37 14.86 9.78
N SER A 239 6.21 13.53 9.76
CA SER A 239 5.19 12.79 10.50
C SER A 239 5.86 11.95 11.59
N PHE A 240 5.07 11.34 12.50
CA PHE A 240 5.58 10.70 13.71
C PHE A 240 5.12 9.23 13.83
N GLY A 241 5.76 8.51 14.76
CA GLY A 241 5.39 7.13 15.08
C GLY A 241 6.18 6.05 14.35
N CYS A 242 7.21 6.41 13.57
CA CYS A 242 7.99 5.47 12.75
C CYS A 242 8.98 4.59 13.54
N SER A 243 8.91 4.56 14.88
CA SER A 243 9.80 3.72 15.69
C SER A 243 9.52 2.23 15.46
N ALA A 244 10.58 1.43 15.38
CA ALA A 244 10.50 -0.02 15.11
C ALA A 244 9.64 -0.81 16.13
N GLU A 245 9.50 -0.29 17.36
CA GLU A 245 8.70 -0.90 18.44
C GLU A 245 7.21 -0.60 18.31
N ASN A 246 6.81 0.38 17.50
CA ASN A 246 5.42 0.74 17.27
C ASN A 246 4.74 -0.24 16.31
N ASP A 247 3.44 -0.41 16.45
CA ASP A 247 2.62 -1.13 15.48
C ASP A 247 2.08 -0.21 14.38
N TRP A 248 2.09 1.10 14.62
CA TRP A 248 1.49 2.12 13.79
C TRP A 248 2.30 3.42 13.78
N THR A 249 2.30 4.11 12.64
CA THR A 249 2.58 5.56 12.59
C THR A 249 1.39 6.33 13.17
N PHE A 250 1.56 7.61 13.54
CA PHE A 250 0.44 8.43 14.04
C PHE A 250 -0.70 8.50 13.02
N PHE A 251 -0.37 8.77 11.77
CA PHE A 251 -1.37 8.88 10.71
C PHE A 251 -2.03 7.53 10.39
N GLY A 252 -1.25 6.44 10.34
CA GLY A 252 -1.77 5.09 10.16
C GLY A 252 -2.71 4.68 11.29
N ASP A 253 -2.35 4.94 12.55
CA ASP A 253 -3.22 4.65 13.70
C ASP A 253 -4.51 5.48 13.65
N ALA A 254 -4.39 6.81 13.45
CA ALA A 254 -5.56 7.69 13.43
C ALA A 254 -6.52 7.36 12.27
N LEU A 255 -5.99 7.24 11.04
CA LEU A 255 -6.82 7.04 9.86
C LEU A 255 -7.24 5.59 9.67
N ILE A 256 -6.28 4.66 9.58
CA ILE A 256 -6.56 3.27 9.24
C ILE A 256 -7.08 2.51 10.45
N ASN A 257 -6.35 2.58 11.57
CA ASN A 257 -6.67 1.77 12.74
C ASN A 257 -7.89 2.24 13.52
N ARG A 258 -8.28 3.51 13.37
CA ARG A 258 -9.42 4.08 14.14
C ARG A 258 -10.54 4.59 13.23
N ALA A 259 -10.29 5.60 12.41
CA ALA A 259 -11.36 6.28 11.68
C ALA A 259 -11.99 5.41 10.58
N LEU A 260 -11.17 4.73 9.74
CA LEU A 260 -11.67 3.90 8.64
C LEU A 260 -12.25 2.54 9.07
N ARG A 261 -12.12 2.16 10.35
CA ARG A 261 -12.83 1.01 10.92
C ARG A 261 -14.29 1.30 11.22
N LYS A 262 -14.68 2.58 11.29
CA LYS A 262 -16.03 3.05 11.55
C LYS A 262 -16.82 3.17 10.23
N PRO A 263 -18.15 3.01 10.26
CA PRO A 263 -19.02 3.23 9.10
C PRO A 263 -19.25 4.74 8.84
N LEU A 264 -18.19 5.49 8.71
CA LEU A 264 -18.19 6.94 8.45
C LEU A 264 -17.87 7.23 6.99
N PRO A 265 -18.46 8.25 6.36
CA PRO A 265 -17.98 8.76 5.07
C PRO A 265 -16.49 9.10 5.11
N LEU A 266 -15.79 8.96 3.98
CA LEU A 266 -14.33 9.19 3.90
C LEU A 266 -13.94 10.59 4.39
N GLU A 267 -14.72 11.60 4.03
CA GLU A 267 -14.49 12.99 4.43
C GLU A 267 -14.56 13.16 5.97
N VAL A 268 -15.54 12.53 6.60
CA VAL A 268 -15.68 12.57 8.07
C VAL A 268 -14.55 11.79 8.73
N ALA A 269 -14.23 10.60 8.22
CA ALA A 269 -13.15 9.76 8.76
C ALA A 269 -11.77 10.45 8.60
N SER A 270 -11.50 11.12 7.48
CA SER A 270 -10.25 11.86 7.29
C SER A 270 -10.14 13.06 8.22
N SER A 271 -11.24 13.81 8.41
CA SER A 271 -11.28 14.95 9.34
C SER A 271 -11.06 14.51 10.80
N GLU A 272 -11.68 13.40 11.21
CA GLU A 272 -11.45 12.80 12.53
C GLU A 272 -9.99 12.39 12.72
N ALA A 273 -9.38 11.75 11.72
CA ALA A 273 -7.99 11.33 11.78
C ALA A 273 -7.02 12.52 11.87
N ILE A 274 -7.24 13.57 11.08
CA ILE A 274 -6.43 14.80 11.11
C ILE A 274 -6.50 15.46 12.51
N ALA A 275 -7.70 15.57 13.07
CA ALA A 275 -7.88 16.14 14.41
C ALA A 275 -7.17 15.30 15.48
N LEU A 276 -7.25 13.97 15.38
CA LEU A 276 -6.63 13.06 16.33
C LEU A 276 -5.11 13.10 16.27
N VAL A 277 -4.51 13.17 15.07
CA VAL A 277 -3.06 13.36 14.92
C VAL A 277 -2.63 14.66 15.58
N GLY A 278 -3.32 15.78 15.32
CA GLY A 278 -2.99 17.07 15.94
C GLY A 278 -3.08 17.06 17.48
N GLN A 279 -4.06 16.33 18.05
CA GLN A 279 -4.18 16.13 19.50
C GLN A 279 -2.96 15.38 20.07
N TRP A 280 -2.53 14.30 19.41
CA TRP A 280 -1.38 13.52 19.84
C TRP A 280 -0.05 14.29 19.73
N GLU A 281 0.12 15.06 18.66
CA GLU A 281 1.29 15.89 18.44
C GLU A 281 1.39 16.99 19.53
N MET A 282 0.26 17.62 19.84
CA MET A 282 0.20 18.63 20.92
C MET A 282 0.51 17.97 22.28
N GLY A 283 -0.05 16.79 22.58
CA GLY A 283 0.21 16.06 23.82
C GLY A 283 1.66 15.63 24.00
N LYS A 284 2.39 15.43 22.88
CA LYS A 284 3.82 15.08 22.89
C LYS A 284 4.75 16.28 22.69
N SER A 285 4.21 17.48 22.55
CA SER A 285 4.97 18.72 22.31
C SER A 285 5.91 18.63 21.11
N VAL A 286 5.46 17.98 20.03
CA VAL A 286 6.20 17.89 18.77
C VAL A 286 5.65 18.89 17.76
N GLU A 287 6.45 19.22 16.74
CA GLU A 287 6.04 20.13 15.67
C GLU A 287 4.89 19.51 14.86
N PRO A 288 3.79 20.24 14.59
CA PRO A 288 2.64 19.69 13.88
C PRO A 288 2.99 19.19 12.46
N SER A 289 2.55 17.98 12.12
CA SER A 289 2.73 17.39 10.79
C SER A 289 1.78 17.96 9.75
N TYR A 290 0.62 18.49 10.16
CA TYR A 290 -0.44 19.00 9.30
C TYR A 290 -0.86 18.00 8.21
N PRO A 291 -1.48 16.86 8.56
CA PRO A 291 -2.01 15.93 7.58
C PRO A 291 -3.03 16.62 6.68
N GLN A 292 -3.07 16.24 5.39
CA GLN A 292 -3.87 16.95 4.40
C GLN A 292 -4.84 16.00 3.69
N ALA A 293 -5.99 16.54 3.26
CA ALA A 293 -6.96 15.88 2.41
C ALA A 293 -7.22 16.76 1.17
N SER A 294 -7.05 16.18 -0.02
CA SER A 294 -7.35 16.81 -1.30
C SER A 294 -8.36 15.95 -2.03
N ILE A 295 -9.60 16.41 -2.14
CA ILE A 295 -10.72 15.66 -2.71
C ILE A 295 -11.17 16.32 -4.01
N GLY A 296 -11.08 15.59 -5.11
CA GLY A 296 -11.49 16.05 -6.43
C GLY A 296 -13.01 16.14 -6.58
N SER A 297 -13.46 17.02 -7.46
CA SER A 297 -14.90 17.34 -7.65
C SER A 297 -15.76 16.16 -8.11
N ARG A 298 -15.16 15.15 -8.79
CA ARG A 298 -15.84 13.96 -9.30
C ARG A 298 -15.66 12.72 -8.42
N VAL A 299 -14.93 12.80 -7.32
CA VAL A 299 -14.70 11.68 -6.38
C VAL A 299 -16.02 11.05 -5.92
N GLY A 300 -17.04 11.85 -5.68
CA GLY A 300 -18.35 11.37 -5.27
C GLY A 300 -18.99 10.37 -6.25
N ALA A 301 -18.61 10.38 -7.51
CA ALA A 301 -19.18 9.48 -8.52
C ALA A 301 -18.82 8.00 -8.26
N TRP A 302 -17.59 7.73 -7.87
CA TRP A 302 -17.11 6.39 -7.56
C TRP A 302 -17.13 6.09 -6.06
N LEU A 303 -17.02 7.09 -5.19
CA LEU A 303 -16.94 6.88 -3.73
C LEU A 303 -18.31 6.51 -3.14
N LYS A 304 -19.40 7.18 -3.55
CA LYS A 304 -20.74 6.90 -3.02
C LYS A 304 -21.18 5.45 -3.21
N PRO A 305 -21.02 4.80 -4.37
CA PRO A 305 -21.32 3.37 -4.53
C PRO A 305 -20.51 2.46 -3.60
N LEU A 306 -19.24 2.78 -3.37
CA LEU A 306 -18.39 2.03 -2.42
C LEU A 306 -18.85 2.23 -0.98
N GLU A 307 -19.14 3.45 -0.56
CA GLU A 307 -19.62 3.76 0.79
C GLU A 307 -21.02 3.17 1.07
N ALA A 308 -21.86 3.07 0.06
CA ALA A 308 -23.16 2.41 0.20
C ALA A 308 -23.04 0.92 0.59
N ARG A 309 -21.96 0.27 0.17
CA ARG A 309 -21.66 -1.14 0.48
C ARG A 309 -20.75 -1.35 1.69
N MET A 310 -20.19 -0.29 2.27
CA MET A 310 -19.31 -0.46 3.42
C MET A 310 -20.02 -1.12 4.60
N PRO A 311 -19.30 -1.89 5.44
CA PRO A 311 -19.86 -2.54 6.63
C PRO A 311 -20.55 -1.55 7.54
N LYS A 312 -21.70 -1.93 8.08
CA LYS A 312 -22.51 -1.09 8.99
C LYS A 312 -21.99 -1.08 10.44
N SER A 313 -21.08 -1.99 10.79
CA SER A 313 -20.50 -2.09 12.13
C SER A 313 -19.01 -1.71 12.11
N ALA A 314 -18.57 -0.96 13.12
CA ALA A 314 -17.17 -0.70 13.38
C ALA A 314 -16.43 -1.99 13.82
N THR A 315 -15.11 -2.01 13.63
CA THR A 315 -14.22 -2.97 14.29
C THR A 315 -13.32 -2.25 15.28
N GLN A 316 -12.81 -2.99 16.28
CA GLN A 316 -11.91 -2.41 17.27
C GLN A 316 -10.53 -2.12 16.68
N PRO A 317 -9.86 -1.06 17.12
CA PRO A 317 -8.43 -0.85 16.86
C PRO A 317 -7.60 -2.04 17.34
N VAL A 318 -6.48 -2.30 16.70
CA VAL A 318 -5.57 -3.41 17.03
C VAL A 318 -4.12 -2.91 17.16
N GLY A 319 -3.31 -3.69 17.88
CA GLY A 319 -1.91 -3.36 18.10
C GLY A 319 -1.71 -2.29 19.19
N LYS A 320 -0.44 -1.98 19.44
CA LYS A 320 -0.05 -0.96 20.41
C LYS A 320 -0.35 0.42 19.82
N PRO A 321 -1.08 1.30 20.54
CA PRO A 321 -1.34 2.67 20.09
C PRO A 321 -0.03 3.43 19.82
N SER A 322 0.00 4.22 18.74
CA SER A 322 1.20 4.96 18.34
C SER A 322 1.54 6.11 19.30
N ALA A 323 0.52 6.74 19.87
CA ALA A 323 0.69 7.89 20.75
C ALA A 323 0.92 7.54 22.23
N GLY A 324 0.69 6.28 22.63
CA GLY A 324 0.58 5.87 24.03
C GLY A 324 -0.70 6.47 24.65
N GLU A 325 -1.47 5.69 25.36
CA GLU A 325 -2.54 6.19 26.24
C GLU A 325 -1.94 6.77 27.52
#